data_96aa60896ee691641756ad3781b851af
#
_entry.id   96aa60896ee691641756ad3781b851af
#
_cell.length_a   1.000
_cell.length_b   1.000
_cell.length_c   1.000
_cell.angle_alpha   90.00
_cell.angle_beta   90.00
_cell.angle_gamma   90.00
#
_symmetry.space_group_name_H-M   'P 1'
#
loop_
_entity.id
_entity.type
_entity.pdbx_description
1 polymer ?
#
loop_
_entity_poly.entity_id
_entity_poly.type
_entity_poly.pdbx_seq_one_letter_code
_entity_poly.pdbx_strand_id
1 'polypeptide(L)'
;MAKKKMTPSEALVETLVAEGVKDVFGLVGSAFMDALDLFPDAGIRFIPVAHEQAAAHAADGLARVTGRPQACIAQNGPGAANFVSAIAAAYWAHSPVVAITPETGSKGIGTGGFQELDQMPMFEKQTVYQVRVNRPDRMAELARRCFYRAKAELGPTHLNIPRDYFYG
;
A
#
# COMPACT_ATOMS: atom_id res chain seq x y z
N MET A 1 28.56 -2.57 -9.10
CA MET A 1 28.02 -2.43 -7.73
C MET A 1 27.55 -3.78 -7.21
N ALA A 2 27.98 -4.19 -6.02
CA ALA A 2 27.48 -5.41 -5.40
C ALA A 2 25.97 -5.26 -5.11
N LYS A 3 25.16 -6.26 -5.49
CA LYS A 3 23.72 -6.25 -5.16
C LYS A 3 23.57 -6.40 -3.65
N LYS A 4 23.04 -5.37 -2.96
CA LYS A 4 22.69 -5.47 -1.55
C LYS A 4 21.50 -6.45 -1.43
N LYS A 5 21.65 -7.48 -0.60
CA LYS A 5 20.53 -8.36 -0.26
C LYS A 5 19.60 -7.60 0.69
N MET A 6 18.35 -7.43 0.34
CA MET A 6 17.33 -6.73 1.11
C MET A 6 16.21 -7.69 1.50
N THR A 7 15.61 -7.48 2.66
CA THR A 7 14.32 -8.10 2.98
C THR A 7 13.21 -7.46 2.12
N PRO A 8 12.07 -8.12 1.93
CA PRO A 8 10.97 -7.52 1.19
C PRO A 8 10.43 -6.24 1.82
N SER A 9 10.43 -6.13 3.16
CA SER A 9 10.07 -4.88 3.86
C SER A 9 11.04 -3.76 3.57
N GLU A 10 12.36 -4.01 3.62
CA GLU A 10 13.37 -3.04 3.20
C GLU A 10 13.16 -2.62 1.73
N ALA A 11 12.88 -3.58 0.84
CA ALA A 11 12.65 -3.30 -0.57
C ALA A 11 11.40 -2.44 -0.82
N LEU A 12 10.33 -2.63 -0.03
CA LEU A 12 9.15 -1.78 -0.06
C LEU A 12 9.50 -0.36 0.40
N VAL A 13 10.13 -0.22 1.56
CA VAL A 13 10.46 1.07 2.16
C VAL A 13 11.42 1.87 1.28
N GLU A 14 12.47 1.24 0.75
CA GLU A 14 13.39 1.88 -0.20
C GLU A 14 12.66 2.32 -1.49
N THR A 15 11.65 1.57 -1.91
CA THR A 15 10.83 1.98 -3.06
C THR A 15 10.00 3.23 -2.72
N LEU A 16 9.37 3.28 -1.53
CA LEU A 16 8.64 4.47 -1.09
C LEU A 16 9.55 5.71 -1.06
N VAL A 17 10.77 5.58 -0.52
CA VAL A 17 11.77 6.65 -0.51
C VAL A 17 12.15 7.08 -1.94
N ALA A 18 12.42 6.13 -2.83
CA ALA A 18 12.79 6.41 -4.22
C ALA A 18 11.67 7.10 -5.01
N GLU A 19 10.40 6.81 -4.70
CA GLU A 19 9.23 7.48 -5.28
C GLU A 19 8.91 8.83 -4.62
N GLY A 20 9.70 9.23 -3.61
CA GLY A 20 9.61 10.53 -2.95
C GLY A 20 8.51 10.64 -1.90
N VAL A 21 8.03 9.50 -1.39
CA VAL A 21 7.04 9.45 -0.30
C VAL A 21 7.69 9.97 0.99
N LYS A 22 7.08 10.96 1.61
CA LYS A 22 7.49 11.55 2.88
C LYS A 22 6.55 11.16 4.01
N ASP A 23 5.30 10.97 3.69
CA ASP A 23 4.22 10.68 4.63
C ASP A 23 3.45 9.45 4.16
N VAL A 24 3.16 8.55 5.09
CA VAL A 24 2.26 7.42 4.86
C VAL A 24 1.13 7.52 5.89
N PHE A 25 -0.09 7.62 5.40
CA PHE A 25 -1.28 7.70 6.24
C PHE A 25 -1.82 6.31 6.51
N GLY A 26 -2.22 6.02 7.75
CA GLY A 26 -2.73 4.68 8.05
C GLY A 26 -3.19 4.46 9.47
N LEU A 27 -3.65 3.25 9.71
CA LEU A 27 -3.90 2.72 11.04
C LEU A 27 -2.93 1.56 11.29
N VAL A 28 -2.22 1.61 12.41
CA VAL A 28 -1.23 0.57 12.75
C VAL A 28 -1.88 -0.81 12.74
N GLY A 29 -1.25 -1.75 12.07
CA GLY A 29 -1.71 -3.13 11.99
C GLY A 29 -0.57 -4.13 12.07
N SER A 30 -0.83 -5.27 12.72
CA SER A 30 0.19 -6.31 12.94
C SER A 30 0.74 -6.96 11.67
N ALA A 31 0.06 -6.81 10.55
CA ALA A 31 0.44 -7.49 9.32
C ALA A 31 1.58 -6.81 8.54
N PHE A 32 1.96 -5.58 8.90
CA PHE A 32 3.01 -4.81 8.21
C PHE A 32 3.99 -4.11 9.16
N MET A 33 4.10 -4.58 10.40
CA MET A 33 4.97 -3.97 11.42
C MET A 33 6.44 -3.94 11.00
N ASP A 34 6.93 -4.98 10.34
CA ASP A 34 8.32 -5.05 9.87
C ASP A 34 8.66 -3.91 8.89
N ALA A 35 7.73 -3.53 8.03
CA ALA A 35 7.93 -2.37 7.17
C ALA A 35 7.76 -1.05 7.95
N LEU A 36 6.80 -0.99 8.87
CA LEU A 36 6.53 0.20 9.67
C LEU A 36 7.72 0.58 10.57
N ASP A 37 8.40 -0.40 11.16
CA ASP A 37 9.59 -0.19 11.99
C ASP A 37 10.75 0.47 11.22
N LEU A 38 10.80 0.30 9.91
CA LEU A 38 11.83 0.89 9.06
C LEU A 38 11.54 2.35 8.66
N PHE A 39 10.32 2.84 8.83
CA PHE A 39 9.92 4.18 8.37
C PHE A 39 10.73 5.31 9.01
N PRO A 40 10.97 5.32 10.35
CA PRO A 40 11.74 6.40 10.98
C PRO A 40 13.15 6.53 10.41
N ASP A 41 13.87 5.43 10.27
CA ASP A 41 15.23 5.41 9.73
C ASP A 41 15.27 5.78 8.24
N ALA A 42 14.22 5.51 7.51
CA ALA A 42 14.04 5.89 6.11
C ALA A 42 13.59 7.35 5.93
N GLY A 43 13.32 8.08 7.02
CA GLY A 43 12.82 9.45 6.99
C GLY A 43 11.36 9.56 6.51
N ILE A 44 10.58 8.49 6.60
CA ILE A 44 9.15 8.48 6.32
C ILE A 44 8.38 8.70 7.61
N ARG A 45 7.46 9.67 7.62
CA ARG A 45 6.54 9.86 8.74
C ARG A 45 5.32 8.97 8.55
N PHE A 46 5.01 8.18 9.56
CA PHE A 46 3.70 7.52 9.63
C PHE A 46 2.70 8.46 10.31
N ILE A 47 1.61 8.77 9.65
CA ILE A 47 0.55 9.65 10.15
C ILE A 47 -0.64 8.76 10.56
N PRO A 48 -0.79 8.45 11.86
CA PRO A 48 -1.88 7.62 12.33
C PRO A 48 -3.22 8.35 12.25
N VAL A 49 -4.27 7.60 11.91
CA VAL A 49 -5.65 8.08 11.83
C VAL A 49 -6.56 7.25 12.74
N ALA A 50 -7.76 7.75 13.02
CA ALA A 50 -8.76 7.03 13.82
C ALA A 50 -9.60 6.03 12.99
N HIS A 51 -9.59 6.15 11.66
CA HIS A 51 -10.31 5.29 10.73
C HIS A 51 -9.59 5.27 9.38
N GLU A 52 -9.47 4.11 8.75
CA GLU A 52 -8.67 3.93 7.53
C GLU A 52 -9.17 4.79 6.35
N GLN A 53 -10.47 5.00 6.24
CA GLN A 53 -11.05 5.91 5.24
C GLN A 53 -10.40 7.31 5.31
N ALA A 54 -10.14 7.81 6.52
CA ALA A 54 -9.48 9.11 6.69
C ALA A 54 -8.04 9.09 6.17
N ALA A 55 -7.32 7.97 6.30
CA ALA A 55 -5.99 7.82 5.74
C ALA A 55 -5.97 7.92 4.22
N ALA A 56 -6.89 7.23 3.56
CA ALA A 56 -6.99 7.28 2.11
C ALA A 56 -7.44 8.66 1.60
N HIS A 57 -8.36 9.35 2.29
CA HIS A 57 -8.72 10.74 1.98
C HIS A 57 -7.57 11.72 2.22
N ALA A 58 -6.75 11.52 3.26
CA ALA A 58 -5.57 12.35 3.50
C ALA A 58 -4.53 12.17 2.39
N ALA A 59 -4.28 10.94 1.98
CA ALA A 59 -3.41 10.64 0.83
C ALA A 59 -3.96 11.27 -0.47
N ASP A 60 -5.25 11.17 -0.72
CA ASP A 60 -5.93 11.80 -1.85
C ASP A 60 -5.76 13.33 -1.83
N GLY A 61 -6.05 13.97 -0.70
CA GLY A 61 -5.87 15.41 -0.54
C GLY A 61 -4.43 15.85 -0.80
N LEU A 62 -3.46 15.14 -0.24
CA LEU A 62 -2.04 15.44 -0.44
C LEU A 62 -1.61 15.21 -1.90
N ALA A 63 -2.12 14.16 -2.55
CA ALA A 63 -1.85 13.89 -3.96
C ALA A 63 -2.35 15.02 -4.86
N ARG A 64 -3.55 15.54 -4.59
CA ARG A 64 -4.14 16.66 -5.35
C ARG A 64 -3.33 17.94 -5.23
N VAL A 65 -2.87 18.30 -4.03
CA VAL A 65 -2.14 19.57 -3.82
C VAL A 65 -0.68 19.47 -4.26
N THR A 66 -0.09 18.29 -4.27
CA THR A 66 1.31 18.10 -4.65
C THR A 66 1.50 17.66 -6.11
N GLY A 67 0.47 17.12 -6.75
CA GLY A 67 0.55 16.49 -8.07
C GLY A 67 1.41 15.23 -8.10
N ARG A 68 1.68 14.60 -6.95
CA ARG A 68 2.56 13.43 -6.80
C ARG A 68 1.80 12.26 -6.20
N PRO A 69 2.15 11.00 -6.58
CA PRO A 69 1.59 9.83 -5.92
C PRO A 69 1.82 9.85 -4.42
N GLN A 70 0.79 9.52 -3.66
CA GLN A 70 0.83 9.43 -2.20
C GLN A 70 0.41 8.03 -1.76
N ALA A 71 0.90 7.60 -0.59
CA ALA A 71 0.64 6.27 -0.07
C ALA A 71 -0.26 6.30 1.17
N CYS A 72 -1.17 5.33 1.25
CA CYS A 72 -1.87 4.98 2.48
C CYS A 72 -1.77 3.47 2.73
N ILE A 73 -1.78 3.08 3.99
CA ILE A 73 -1.66 1.68 4.40
C ILE A 73 -2.70 1.33 5.46
N ALA A 74 -3.27 0.16 5.36
CA ALA A 74 -4.25 -0.36 6.31
C ALA A 74 -4.00 -1.83 6.64
N GLN A 75 -4.56 -2.31 7.74
CA GLN A 75 -4.58 -3.72 8.09
C GLN A 75 -5.42 -4.51 7.06
N ASN A 76 -5.15 -5.82 6.93
CA ASN A 76 -5.91 -6.71 6.06
C ASN A 76 -7.41 -6.82 6.46
N GLY A 77 -8.21 -7.28 5.52
CA GLY A 77 -9.63 -7.51 5.72
C GLY A 77 -10.42 -6.23 5.99
N PRO A 78 -10.94 -6.02 7.23
CA PRO A 78 -11.78 -4.86 7.52
C PRO A 78 -11.06 -3.53 7.30
N GLY A 79 -9.75 -3.43 7.58
CA GLY A 79 -8.99 -2.22 7.34
C GLY A 79 -8.92 -1.88 5.84
N ALA A 80 -8.65 -2.87 5.00
CA ALA A 80 -8.69 -2.70 3.54
C ALA A 80 -10.10 -2.32 3.05
N ALA A 81 -11.15 -2.95 3.59
CA ALA A 81 -12.53 -2.62 3.22
C ALA A 81 -12.89 -1.16 3.51
N ASN A 82 -12.35 -0.60 4.60
CA ASN A 82 -12.56 0.81 4.95
C ASN A 82 -11.91 1.80 3.97
N PHE A 83 -10.99 1.37 3.11
CA PHE A 83 -10.42 2.22 2.06
C PHE A 83 -11.36 2.43 0.86
N VAL A 84 -12.28 1.51 0.60
CA VAL A 84 -13.04 1.43 -0.65
C VAL A 84 -13.68 2.76 -1.04
N SER A 85 -14.39 3.38 -0.12
CA SER A 85 -15.09 4.65 -0.38
C SER A 85 -14.13 5.81 -0.74
N ALA A 86 -13.01 5.92 -0.03
CA ALA A 86 -12.03 6.97 -0.28
C ALA A 86 -11.23 6.73 -1.58
N ILE A 87 -10.92 5.48 -1.89
CA ILE A 87 -10.27 5.13 -3.16
C ILE A 87 -11.21 5.38 -4.34
N ALA A 88 -12.51 5.11 -4.20
CA ALA A 88 -13.49 5.48 -5.21
C ALA A 88 -13.55 7.01 -5.44
N ALA A 89 -13.46 7.81 -4.37
CA ALA A 89 -13.38 9.28 -4.49
C ALA A 89 -12.10 9.72 -5.21
N ALA A 90 -10.94 9.12 -4.87
CA ALA A 90 -9.68 9.38 -5.56
C ALA A 90 -9.72 8.98 -7.04
N TYR A 91 -10.39 7.87 -7.37
CA TYR A 91 -10.57 7.42 -8.75
C TYR A 91 -11.31 8.46 -9.61
N TRP A 92 -12.46 8.95 -9.13
CA TRP A 92 -13.24 9.98 -9.83
C TRP A 92 -12.54 11.33 -9.87
N ALA A 93 -11.64 11.60 -8.92
CA ALA A 93 -10.84 12.81 -8.90
C ALA A 93 -9.55 12.72 -9.72
N HIS A 94 -9.28 11.59 -10.38
CA HIS A 94 -8.04 11.32 -11.10
C HIS A 94 -6.79 11.53 -10.23
N SER A 95 -6.88 11.15 -8.97
CA SER A 95 -5.85 11.40 -7.96
C SER A 95 -4.91 10.21 -7.82
N PRO A 96 -3.59 10.39 -7.92
CA PRO A 96 -2.62 9.29 -7.85
C PRO A 96 -2.39 8.85 -6.39
N VAL A 97 -3.19 7.92 -5.92
CA VAL A 97 -3.07 7.32 -4.58
C VAL A 97 -2.62 5.86 -4.72
N VAL A 98 -1.65 5.44 -3.92
CA VAL A 98 -1.23 4.04 -3.80
C VAL A 98 -1.78 3.47 -2.49
N ALA A 99 -2.83 2.67 -2.58
CA ALA A 99 -3.38 1.95 -1.44
C ALA A 99 -2.57 0.66 -1.22
N ILE A 100 -1.93 0.54 -0.07
CA ILE A 100 -1.14 -0.62 0.32
C ILE A 100 -1.93 -1.40 1.35
N THR A 101 -2.23 -2.67 1.08
CA THR A 101 -2.93 -3.53 2.02
C THR A 101 -2.21 -4.87 2.17
N PRO A 102 -1.89 -5.29 3.39
CA PRO A 102 -1.57 -6.69 3.60
C PRO A 102 -2.79 -7.57 3.36
N GLU A 103 -2.56 -8.85 3.18
CA GLU A 103 -3.60 -9.89 3.21
C GLU A 103 -3.14 -11.08 4.07
N THR A 104 -3.98 -12.07 4.22
CA THR A 104 -3.61 -13.36 4.84
C THR A 104 -2.33 -13.89 4.22
N GLY A 105 -1.47 -14.52 5.03
CA GLY A 105 -0.22 -15.11 4.54
C GLY A 105 -0.43 -16.08 3.38
N SER A 106 0.49 -16.11 2.45
CA SER A 106 0.38 -16.80 1.15
C SER A 106 -0.05 -18.28 1.26
N LYS A 107 0.35 -18.96 2.34
CA LYS A 107 -0.01 -20.36 2.61
C LYS A 107 -1.39 -20.54 3.25
N GLY A 108 -2.00 -19.45 3.72
CA GLY A 108 -3.28 -19.45 4.43
C GLY A 108 -4.45 -18.88 3.62
N ILE A 109 -4.22 -18.41 2.42
CA ILE A 109 -5.27 -17.86 1.56
C ILE A 109 -6.31 -18.94 1.25
N GLY A 110 -7.58 -18.63 1.51
CA GLY A 110 -8.70 -19.54 1.31
C GLY A 110 -8.99 -20.47 2.49
N THR A 111 -8.29 -20.32 3.61
CA THR A 111 -8.50 -21.19 4.79
C THR A 111 -9.37 -20.56 5.88
N GLY A 112 -9.85 -19.32 5.70
CA GLY A 112 -10.62 -18.60 6.73
C GLY A 112 -9.77 -18.09 7.88
N GLY A 113 -8.55 -17.64 7.60
CA GLY A 113 -7.64 -17.10 8.59
C GLY A 113 -8.10 -15.76 9.20
N PHE A 114 -7.38 -15.30 10.23
CA PHE A 114 -7.72 -14.06 10.92
C PHE A 114 -7.80 -12.86 9.96
N GLN A 115 -8.93 -12.19 9.93
CA GLN A 115 -9.21 -11.05 9.05
C GLN A 115 -9.02 -11.36 7.55
N GLU A 116 -9.13 -12.61 7.15
CA GLU A 116 -9.06 -12.97 5.74
C GLU A 116 -10.29 -12.43 5.00
N LEU A 117 -9.99 -11.77 3.89
CA LEU A 117 -10.98 -11.26 2.96
C LEU A 117 -10.35 -11.20 1.57
N ASP A 118 -11.07 -11.61 0.54
CA ASP A 118 -10.60 -11.39 -0.83
C ASP A 118 -10.69 -9.91 -1.17
N GLN A 119 -9.54 -9.23 -1.09
CA GLN A 119 -9.47 -7.78 -1.23
C GLN A 119 -9.39 -7.32 -2.69
N MET A 120 -8.90 -8.18 -3.59
CA MET A 120 -8.69 -7.77 -4.98
C MET A 120 -9.97 -7.33 -5.68
N PRO A 121 -11.11 -8.05 -5.59
CA PRO A 121 -12.35 -7.61 -6.23
C PRO A 121 -12.90 -6.29 -5.71
N MET A 122 -12.61 -5.94 -4.43
CA MET A 122 -13.11 -4.70 -3.83
C MET A 122 -12.53 -3.44 -4.49
N PHE A 123 -11.33 -3.53 -5.07
CA PHE A 123 -10.64 -2.41 -5.70
C PHE A 123 -10.66 -2.43 -7.23
N GLU A 124 -11.19 -3.49 -7.84
CA GLU A 124 -11.12 -3.71 -9.28
C GLU A 124 -11.70 -2.57 -10.12
N LYS A 125 -12.84 -2.01 -9.72
CA LYS A 125 -13.55 -0.97 -10.49
C LYS A 125 -13.20 0.46 -10.09
N GLN A 126 -12.33 0.64 -9.12
CA GLN A 126 -11.99 1.95 -8.57
C GLN A 126 -10.49 2.19 -8.49
N THR A 127 -9.73 1.40 -9.23
CA THR A 127 -8.27 1.59 -9.40
C THR A 127 -7.93 1.49 -10.89
N VAL A 128 -6.92 2.25 -11.31
CA VAL A 128 -6.37 2.14 -12.67
C VAL A 128 -5.45 0.94 -12.81
N TYR A 129 -4.93 0.44 -11.70
CA TYR A 129 -4.11 -0.75 -11.65
C TYR A 129 -4.17 -1.38 -10.25
N GLN A 130 -4.22 -2.69 -10.20
CA GLN A 130 -4.06 -3.42 -8.96
C GLN A 130 -3.17 -4.65 -9.15
N VAL A 131 -2.48 -5.04 -8.10
CA VAL A 131 -1.63 -6.23 -8.13
C VAL A 131 -1.48 -6.84 -6.74
N ARG A 132 -1.52 -8.18 -6.68
CA ARG A 132 -1.06 -8.95 -5.53
C ARG A 132 0.41 -9.28 -5.72
N VAL A 133 1.23 -9.01 -4.71
CA VAL A 133 2.61 -9.47 -4.69
C VAL A 133 2.59 -11.00 -4.64
N ASN A 134 3.05 -11.62 -5.70
CA ASN A 134 3.01 -13.08 -5.86
C ASN A 134 4.32 -13.78 -5.48
N ARG A 135 5.38 -13.02 -5.22
CA ARG A 135 6.70 -13.49 -4.77
C ARG A 135 7.41 -12.38 -3.99
N PRO A 136 8.09 -12.71 -2.87
CA PRO A 136 8.77 -11.71 -2.05
C PRO A 136 9.83 -10.88 -2.81
N ASP A 137 10.57 -11.52 -3.71
CA ASP A 137 11.64 -10.88 -4.50
C ASP A 137 11.11 -9.90 -5.57
N ARG A 138 9.79 -9.83 -5.78
CA ARG A 138 9.15 -8.86 -6.67
C ARG A 138 8.56 -7.66 -5.97
N MET A 139 8.79 -7.52 -4.65
CA MET A 139 8.21 -6.43 -3.86
C MET A 139 8.50 -5.06 -4.45
N ALA A 140 9.76 -4.72 -4.67
CA ALA A 140 10.15 -3.43 -5.24
C ALA A 140 9.60 -3.22 -6.67
N GLU A 141 9.65 -4.24 -7.52
CA GLU A 141 9.12 -4.17 -8.89
C GLU A 141 7.64 -3.80 -8.89
N LEU A 142 6.84 -4.51 -8.10
CA LEU A 142 5.38 -4.36 -8.12
C LEU A 142 4.94 -3.07 -7.40
N ALA A 143 5.61 -2.70 -6.30
CA ALA A 143 5.38 -1.42 -5.64
C ALA A 143 5.68 -0.25 -6.59
N ARG A 144 6.86 -0.23 -7.21
CA ARG A 144 7.22 0.80 -8.19
C ARG A 144 6.24 0.88 -9.36
N ARG A 145 5.74 -0.27 -9.82
CA ARG A 145 4.73 -0.32 -10.89
C ARG A 145 3.42 0.36 -10.46
N CYS A 146 2.99 0.19 -9.20
CA CYS A 146 1.83 0.91 -8.67
C CYS A 146 2.04 2.42 -8.72
N PHE A 147 3.18 2.93 -8.24
CA PHE A 147 3.49 4.37 -8.29
C PHE A 147 3.54 4.89 -9.72
N TYR A 148 4.22 4.18 -10.61
CA TYR A 148 4.30 4.55 -12.02
C TYR A 148 2.92 4.63 -12.67
N ARG A 149 2.07 3.59 -12.48
CA ARG A 149 0.72 3.54 -13.06
C ARG A 149 -0.19 4.61 -12.46
N ALA A 150 -0.12 4.84 -11.15
CA ALA A 150 -0.88 5.90 -10.49
C ALA A 150 -0.58 7.27 -11.12
N LYS A 151 0.70 7.57 -11.36
CA LYS A 151 1.15 8.81 -11.97
C LYS A 151 0.80 8.90 -13.46
N ALA A 152 1.04 7.84 -14.22
CA ALA A 152 0.88 7.86 -15.67
C ALA A 152 -0.60 7.90 -16.11
N GLU A 153 -1.47 7.25 -15.35
CA GLU A 153 -2.89 7.12 -15.67
C GLU A 153 -3.78 8.04 -14.82
N LEU A 154 -3.17 8.84 -13.93
CA LEU A 154 -3.86 9.78 -13.05
C LEU A 154 -5.04 9.11 -12.31
N GLY A 155 -4.71 8.17 -11.44
CA GLY A 155 -5.71 7.44 -10.66
C GLY A 155 -5.10 6.57 -9.58
N PRO A 156 -5.92 6.07 -8.65
CA PRO A 156 -5.41 5.22 -7.57
C PRO A 156 -5.01 3.84 -8.06
N THR A 157 -4.07 3.25 -7.34
CA THR A 157 -3.62 1.87 -7.52
C THR A 157 -3.71 1.09 -6.22
N HIS A 158 -3.78 -0.22 -6.31
CA HIS A 158 -3.83 -1.10 -5.15
C HIS A 158 -2.69 -2.11 -5.18
N LEU A 159 -1.86 -2.09 -4.14
CA LEU A 159 -0.79 -3.05 -3.88
C LEU A 159 -1.19 -3.96 -2.72
N ASN A 160 -1.53 -5.20 -3.04
CA ASN A 160 -1.92 -6.21 -2.06
C ASN A 160 -0.74 -7.14 -1.74
N ILE A 161 -0.41 -7.32 -0.46
CA ILE A 161 0.82 -7.99 -0.03
C ILE A 161 0.47 -9.10 0.96
N PRO A 162 0.73 -10.39 0.64
CA PRO A 162 0.65 -11.46 1.64
C PRO A 162 1.51 -11.13 2.87
N ARG A 163 0.93 -11.25 4.08
CA ARG A 163 1.60 -10.79 5.31
C ARG A 163 2.95 -11.46 5.57
N ASP A 164 3.11 -12.70 5.17
CA ASP A 164 4.37 -13.44 5.31
C ASP A 164 5.50 -12.90 4.41
N TYR A 165 5.18 -12.05 3.45
CA TYR A 165 6.18 -11.37 2.62
C TYR A 165 6.74 -10.10 3.26
N PHE A 166 6.18 -9.63 4.37
CA PHE A 166 6.80 -8.58 5.18
C PHE A 166 7.92 -9.13 6.09
N TYR A 167 7.81 -10.41 6.48
CA TYR A 167 8.80 -11.09 7.32
C TYR A 167 9.85 -11.72 6.39
N GLY A 168 10.95 -11.10 6.19
CA GLY A 168 11.98 -11.49 5.24
C GLY A 168 12.96 -12.55 5.69
#